data_1b5bf729959ffdd77d087630990b22a0
#
_entry.id   1b5bf729959ffdd77d087630990b22a0
#
_cell.length_a   1.000
_cell.length_b   1.000
_cell.length_c   1.000
_cell.angle_alpha   90.00
_cell.angle_beta   90.00
_cell.angle_gamma   90.00
#
_symmetry.space_group_name_H-M   'P 1'
#
loop_
_entity.id
_entity.type
_entity.pdbx_description
1 polymer ?
#
loop_
_entity_poly.entity_id
_entity_poly.type
_entity_poly.pdbx_seq_one_letter_code
_entity_poly.pdbx_strand_id
1 'polypeptide(L)'
;MNPVHNPFAPGAGSPPPELAGRKHILEDAEVAIQRALLGKPFRSQILLGLRGVGKTVLLNKIQDMAENHRHLVSFIEAPEGKPLSEQLYPQLSKVLRKLQVSEAAKAHVHAAMRALRSFAAVFKIEMGDFSVSVEPELGSADSGDLESDLTDLFVRVGEAAKAAGSAWTLLIDEVQYLKERELAALIVALHKTSQKQLPVLFFGAGLPQIAAMSGDAKSYAERLFAYPAVGALSEEDARSAIVQPLEEEGVQIDEDALHEITVKTKGYPYFLQEWGYQSWNTAQGLSITLQDTQAAAKAAILRLDDGFFKVRFDRLTPKERSYVFAMAQLGPGPYRSSEVAEKLGEDPKSLGPCRSQIISKGMIYSPSHGDIAFTVPMFDEYLIRTQLR
;
A
#
# COMPACT_ATOMS: atom_id res chain seq x y z
N MET A 1 -5.36 -31.34 -11.08
CA MET A 1 -4.73 -31.68 -9.78
C MET A 1 -5.69 -31.42 -8.63
N ASN A 2 -5.33 -31.78 -7.36
CA ASN A 2 -6.22 -31.52 -6.23
C ASN A 2 -6.24 -30.01 -5.89
N PRO A 3 -7.39 -29.32 -5.93
CA PRO A 3 -7.49 -27.88 -5.65
C PRO A 3 -7.12 -27.51 -4.19
N VAL A 4 -7.18 -28.48 -3.25
CA VAL A 4 -6.83 -28.23 -1.83
C VAL A 4 -5.33 -28.00 -1.64
N HIS A 5 -4.51 -28.58 -2.52
CA HIS A 5 -3.05 -28.45 -2.53
C HIS A 5 -2.55 -27.36 -3.50
N ASN A 6 -3.46 -26.57 -4.07
CA ASN A 6 -3.06 -25.50 -4.97
C ASN A 6 -2.25 -24.44 -4.22
N PRO A 7 -0.96 -24.23 -4.51
CA PRO A 7 -0.14 -23.29 -3.77
C PRO A 7 -0.46 -21.83 -4.09
N PHE A 8 -1.09 -21.57 -5.22
CA PHE A 8 -1.39 -20.20 -5.65
C PHE A 8 -2.63 -19.65 -4.94
N ALA A 9 -2.54 -18.41 -4.46
CA ALA A 9 -3.60 -17.75 -3.70
C ALA A 9 -3.91 -16.36 -4.27
N PRO A 10 -4.66 -16.28 -5.39
CA PRO A 10 -5.06 -15.01 -5.98
C PRO A 10 -6.10 -14.31 -5.09
N GLY A 11 -5.66 -13.49 -4.14
CA GLY A 11 -6.51 -12.76 -3.20
C GLY A 11 -5.92 -11.42 -2.80
N ALA A 12 -6.77 -10.51 -2.30
CA ALA A 12 -6.31 -9.23 -1.79
C ALA A 12 -5.56 -9.43 -0.47
N GLY A 13 -4.27 -9.07 -0.44
CA GLY A 13 -3.44 -9.20 0.76
C GLY A 13 -3.04 -10.63 1.15
N SER A 14 -3.47 -11.64 0.40
CA SER A 14 -3.01 -13.01 0.62
C SER A 14 -1.52 -13.11 0.34
N PRO A 15 -0.71 -13.65 1.28
CA PRO A 15 0.71 -13.84 1.02
C PRO A 15 0.86 -14.87 -0.11
N PRO A 16 1.62 -14.55 -1.17
CA PRO A 16 1.97 -15.55 -2.16
C PRO A 16 2.94 -16.55 -1.52
N PRO A 17 3.06 -17.76 -2.06
CA PRO A 17 4.02 -18.74 -1.57
C PRO A 17 5.46 -18.22 -1.67
N GLU A 18 5.76 -17.42 -2.69
CA GLU A 18 7.08 -16.83 -2.93
C GLU A 18 6.99 -15.31 -3.12
N LEU A 19 7.84 -14.56 -2.39
CA LEU A 19 8.00 -13.10 -2.53
C LEU A 19 9.14 -12.76 -3.50
N ALA A 20 9.10 -13.35 -4.69
CA ALA A 20 10.12 -13.18 -5.71
C ALA A 20 10.41 -11.70 -6.01
N GLY A 21 11.68 -11.37 -6.23
CA GLY A 21 12.13 -10.03 -6.64
C GLY A 21 11.99 -8.93 -5.60
N ARG A 22 11.70 -9.25 -4.34
CA ARG A 22 11.44 -8.27 -3.27
C ARG A 22 12.50 -8.27 -2.16
N LYS A 23 13.51 -9.11 -2.27
CA LYS A 23 14.52 -9.34 -1.24
C LYS A 23 15.21 -8.06 -0.79
N HIS A 24 15.66 -7.21 -1.71
CA HIS A 24 16.34 -5.95 -1.40
C HIS A 24 15.47 -4.97 -0.59
N ILE A 25 14.15 -4.90 -0.87
CA ILE A 25 13.22 -4.05 -0.12
C ILE A 25 13.09 -4.54 1.33
N LEU A 26 13.01 -5.85 1.52
CA LEU A 26 12.89 -6.46 2.84
C LEU A 26 14.21 -6.35 3.62
N GLU A 27 15.36 -6.51 2.98
CA GLU A 27 16.69 -6.31 3.59
C GLU A 27 16.87 -4.87 4.08
N ASP A 28 16.52 -3.88 3.25
CA ASP A 28 16.57 -2.47 3.65
C ASP A 28 15.60 -2.15 4.81
N ALA A 29 14.42 -2.75 4.81
CA ALA A 29 13.46 -2.63 5.91
C ALA A 29 13.99 -3.25 7.20
N GLU A 30 14.59 -4.45 7.13
CA GLU A 30 15.23 -5.14 8.25
C GLU A 30 16.34 -4.30 8.89
N VAL A 31 17.21 -3.73 8.06
CA VAL A 31 18.28 -2.83 8.51
C VAL A 31 17.69 -1.59 9.21
N ALA A 32 16.62 -1.00 8.68
CA ALA A 32 15.98 0.16 9.30
C ALA A 32 15.36 -0.18 10.66
N ILE A 33 14.69 -1.34 10.77
CA ILE A 33 14.10 -1.87 12.01
C ILE A 33 15.19 -2.04 13.08
N GLN A 34 16.26 -2.75 12.76
CA GLN A 34 17.35 -2.98 13.72
C GLN A 34 18.04 -1.68 14.15
N ARG A 35 18.27 -0.75 13.21
CA ARG A 35 18.90 0.55 13.51
C ARG A 35 18.05 1.42 14.43
N ALA A 36 16.72 1.37 14.30
CA ALA A 36 15.81 2.12 15.17
C ALA A 36 15.98 1.72 16.66
N LEU A 37 16.09 0.42 16.96
CA LEU A 37 16.34 -0.08 18.33
C LEU A 37 17.70 0.35 18.87
N LEU A 38 18.70 0.42 18.00
CA LEU A 38 20.06 0.83 18.37
C LEU A 38 20.23 2.36 18.52
N GLY A 39 19.16 3.14 18.32
CA GLY A 39 19.19 4.61 18.31
C GLY A 39 20.06 5.20 17.19
N LYS A 40 20.31 4.42 16.13
CA LYS A 40 21.10 4.86 14.97
C LYS A 40 20.19 5.50 13.92
N PRO A 41 20.67 6.46 13.12
CA PRO A 41 19.89 7.05 12.05
C PRO A 41 19.38 5.98 11.07
N PHE A 42 18.14 6.04 10.70
CA PHE A 42 17.48 5.18 9.72
C PHE A 42 16.60 6.00 8.79
N ARG A 43 16.17 5.40 7.69
CA ARG A 43 15.28 6.04 6.74
C ARG A 43 13.96 5.27 6.70
N SER A 44 12.86 5.99 6.94
CA SER A 44 11.50 5.47 6.70
C SER A 44 11.27 5.24 5.20
N GLN A 45 10.35 4.36 4.84
CA GLN A 45 10.13 3.96 3.45
C GLN A 45 8.67 4.11 3.06
N ILE A 46 8.43 4.51 1.80
CA ILE A 46 7.10 4.50 1.19
C ILE A 46 7.16 3.65 -0.08
N LEU A 47 6.55 2.48 -0.06
CA LEU A 47 6.48 1.53 -1.17
C LEU A 47 5.58 2.11 -2.27
N LEU A 48 6.16 2.40 -3.43
CA LEU A 48 5.43 2.99 -4.56
C LEU A 48 5.11 1.94 -5.63
N GLY A 49 3.84 1.82 -5.99
CA GLY A 49 3.48 0.88 -7.05
C GLY A 49 2.00 0.90 -7.38
N LEU A 50 1.66 0.33 -8.52
CA LEU A 50 0.28 0.17 -8.97
C LEU A 50 -0.47 -0.84 -8.10
N ARG A 51 -1.75 -1.01 -8.34
CA ARG A 51 -2.58 -1.99 -7.61
C ARG A 51 -2.24 -3.41 -8.04
N GLY A 52 -2.18 -4.36 -7.10
CA GLY A 52 -1.90 -5.77 -7.39
C GLY A 52 -0.41 -6.13 -7.54
N VAL A 53 0.52 -5.23 -7.23
CA VAL A 53 1.97 -5.50 -7.24
C VAL A 53 2.50 -6.10 -5.93
N GLY A 54 1.64 -6.29 -4.91
CA GLY A 54 2.01 -6.92 -3.65
C GLY A 54 2.46 -5.95 -2.54
N LYS A 55 2.14 -4.64 -2.61
CA LYS A 55 2.52 -3.66 -1.57
C LYS A 55 2.01 -4.02 -0.17
N THR A 56 0.73 -4.35 -0.05
CA THR A 56 0.11 -4.79 1.22
C THR A 56 0.79 -6.03 1.78
N VAL A 57 1.14 -6.98 0.92
CA VAL A 57 1.86 -8.20 1.33
C VAL A 57 3.24 -7.86 1.87
N LEU A 58 3.96 -6.94 1.23
CA LEU A 58 5.25 -6.45 1.72
C LEU A 58 5.11 -5.72 3.06
N LEU A 59 4.08 -4.88 3.24
CA LEU A 59 3.82 -4.22 4.52
C LEU A 59 3.53 -5.23 5.63
N ASN A 60 2.74 -6.28 5.36
CA ASN A 60 2.48 -7.35 6.33
C ASN A 60 3.77 -8.07 6.70
N LYS A 61 4.64 -8.37 5.73
CA LYS A 61 5.93 -8.99 6.00
C LYS A 61 6.85 -8.08 6.84
N ILE A 62 6.87 -6.78 6.54
CA ILE A 62 7.60 -5.79 7.34
C ILE A 62 7.02 -5.68 8.75
N GLN A 63 5.70 -5.79 8.91
CA GLN A 63 5.05 -5.87 10.22
C GLN A 63 5.59 -7.05 11.03
N ASP A 64 5.57 -8.27 10.45
CA ASP A 64 6.07 -9.47 11.11
C ASP A 64 7.55 -9.32 11.53
N MET A 65 8.38 -8.75 10.64
CA MET A 65 9.79 -8.47 10.92
C MET A 65 9.94 -7.49 12.10
N ALA A 66 9.18 -6.40 12.12
CA ALA A 66 9.20 -5.42 13.21
C ALA A 66 8.76 -6.03 14.54
N GLU A 67 7.69 -6.83 14.55
CA GLU A 67 7.21 -7.54 15.74
C GLU A 67 8.24 -8.54 16.27
N ASN A 68 8.92 -9.29 15.39
CA ASN A 68 10.01 -10.20 15.75
C ASN A 68 11.20 -9.49 16.41
N HIS A 69 11.46 -8.23 16.01
CA HIS A 69 12.46 -7.36 16.63
C HIS A 69 11.92 -6.55 17.82
N ARG A 70 10.78 -6.93 18.41
CA ARG A 70 10.18 -6.30 19.60
C ARG A 70 9.74 -4.84 19.38
N HIS A 71 9.48 -4.43 18.15
CA HIS A 71 8.81 -3.16 17.90
C HIS A 71 7.34 -3.24 18.31
N LEU A 72 6.80 -2.16 18.81
CA LEU A 72 5.36 -1.99 18.90
C LEU A 72 4.85 -1.52 17.55
N VAL A 73 3.94 -2.28 16.98
CA VAL A 73 3.47 -2.04 15.62
C VAL A 73 2.06 -1.48 15.63
N SER A 74 1.83 -0.49 14.79
CA SER A 74 0.53 0.05 14.41
C SER A 74 0.36 -0.09 12.91
N PHE A 75 -0.71 -0.76 12.46
CA PHE A 75 -1.05 -0.88 11.04
C PHE A 75 -2.38 -0.18 10.78
N ILE A 76 -2.39 0.71 9.78
CA ILE A 76 -3.54 1.48 9.33
C ILE A 76 -3.69 1.27 7.83
N GLU A 77 -4.88 0.93 7.38
CA GLU A 77 -5.29 1.07 5.99
C GLU A 77 -6.03 2.40 5.88
N ALA A 78 -5.48 3.36 5.13
CA ALA A 78 -6.08 4.67 5.00
C ALA A 78 -7.37 4.59 4.16
N PRO A 79 -8.58 4.68 4.75
CA PRO A 79 -9.82 4.61 4.00
C PRO A 79 -10.18 5.95 3.38
N GLU A 80 -10.92 5.90 2.30
CA GLU A 80 -11.54 7.09 1.74
C GLU A 80 -12.44 7.77 2.79
N GLY A 81 -12.09 9.01 3.20
CA GLY A 81 -12.99 9.89 3.96
C GLY A 81 -12.88 9.85 5.48
N LYS A 82 -12.14 8.95 6.11
CA LYS A 82 -11.89 9.01 7.56
C LYS A 82 -10.62 9.80 7.88
N PRO A 83 -10.66 10.75 8.86
CA PRO A 83 -9.47 11.49 9.25
C PRO A 83 -8.37 10.59 9.82
N LEU A 84 -7.11 10.92 9.52
CA LEU A 84 -5.94 10.21 10.07
C LEU A 84 -5.95 10.23 11.62
N SER A 85 -6.38 11.33 12.23
CA SER A 85 -6.47 11.47 13.70
C SER A 85 -7.35 10.40 14.34
N GLU A 86 -8.51 10.09 13.74
CA GLU A 86 -9.43 9.07 14.26
C GLU A 86 -8.84 7.66 14.16
N GLN A 87 -7.99 7.40 13.18
CA GLN A 87 -7.37 6.10 12.98
C GLN A 87 -6.13 5.91 13.88
N LEU A 88 -5.37 6.97 14.09
CA LEU A 88 -4.17 6.95 14.93
C LEU A 88 -4.51 6.77 16.40
N TYR A 89 -5.59 7.37 16.89
CA TYR A 89 -5.95 7.34 18.31
C TYR A 89 -6.00 5.94 18.92
N PRO A 90 -6.78 4.97 18.37
CA PRO A 90 -6.84 3.62 18.93
C PRO A 90 -5.49 2.88 18.85
N GLN A 91 -4.73 3.11 17.80
CA GLN A 91 -3.41 2.51 17.61
C GLN A 91 -2.41 3.00 18.66
N LEU A 92 -2.35 4.32 18.87
CA LEU A 92 -1.48 4.93 19.87
C LEU A 92 -1.89 4.54 21.30
N SER A 93 -3.19 4.46 21.58
CA SER A 93 -3.70 3.97 22.86
C SER A 93 -3.22 2.54 23.14
N LYS A 94 -3.28 1.65 22.13
CA LYS A 94 -2.78 0.27 22.24
C LYS A 94 -1.26 0.22 22.47
N VAL A 95 -0.49 1.03 21.75
CA VAL A 95 0.97 1.15 21.92
C VAL A 95 1.33 1.60 23.34
N LEU A 96 0.72 2.68 23.81
CA LEU A 96 1.01 3.22 25.14
C LEU A 96 0.65 2.25 26.28
N ARG A 97 -0.46 1.50 26.14
CA ARG A 97 -0.81 0.45 27.10
C ARG A 97 0.26 -0.64 27.18
N LYS A 98 0.80 -1.08 26.03
CA LYS A 98 1.88 -2.07 26.01
C LYS A 98 3.16 -1.54 26.64
N LEU A 99 3.49 -0.26 26.46
CA LEU A 99 4.66 0.39 27.06
C LEU A 99 4.52 0.61 28.59
N GLN A 100 3.31 0.65 29.13
CA GLN A 100 3.04 0.90 30.54
C GLN A 100 3.62 -0.19 31.48
N VAL A 101 3.90 -1.37 30.94
CA VAL A 101 4.49 -2.48 31.71
C VAL A 101 5.94 -2.21 32.11
N SER A 102 6.63 -1.30 31.40
CA SER A 102 8.01 -0.92 31.72
C SER A 102 8.06 0.14 32.82
N GLU A 103 8.70 -0.14 33.93
CA GLU A 103 8.89 0.81 35.04
C GLU A 103 9.64 2.07 34.58
N ALA A 104 10.68 1.93 33.76
CA ALA A 104 11.46 3.05 33.21
C ALA A 104 10.64 3.95 32.29
N ALA A 105 9.60 3.43 31.65
CA ALA A 105 8.76 4.17 30.72
C ALA A 105 7.53 4.82 31.38
N LYS A 106 7.15 4.46 32.60
CA LYS A 106 5.88 4.87 33.24
C LYS A 106 5.63 6.38 33.17
N ALA A 107 6.60 7.20 33.54
CA ALA A 107 6.44 8.65 33.51
C ALA A 107 6.19 9.19 32.10
N HIS A 108 6.94 8.71 31.12
CA HIS A 108 6.78 9.09 29.71
C HIS A 108 5.44 8.60 29.15
N VAL A 109 5.04 7.36 29.48
CA VAL A 109 3.74 6.80 29.08
C VAL A 109 2.59 7.63 29.64
N HIS A 110 2.64 8.03 30.92
CA HIS A 110 1.62 8.89 31.52
C HIS A 110 1.53 10.24 30.82
N ALA A 111 2.67 10.87 30.51
CA ALA A 111 2.69 12.12 29.75
C ALA A 111 2.12 11.96 28.33
N ALA A 112 2.50 10.88 27.62
CA ALA A 112 1.98 10.57 26.29
C ALA A 112 0.48 10.25 26.30
N MET A 113 -0.03 9.58 27.34
CA MET A 113 -1.46 9.30 27.50
C MET A 113 -2.26 10.58 27.75
N ARG A 114 -1.74 11.54 28.53
CA ARG A 114 -2.38 12.85 28.73
C ARG A 114 -2.44 13.63 27.42
N ALA A 115 -1.33 13.69 26.67
CA ALA A 115 -1.29 14.31 25.34
C ALA A 115 -2.28 13.65 24.36
N LEU A 116 -2.36 12.31 24.36
CA LEU A 116 -3.32 11.58 23.52
C LEU A 116 -4.77 11.92 23.87
N ARG A 117 -5.09 12.17 25.15
CA ARG A 117 -6.42 12.62 25.56
C ARG A 117 -6.71 14.05 25.12
N SER A 118 -5.75 14.95 25.28
CA SER A 118 -5.88 16.33 24.77
C SER A 118 -6.14 16.34 23.27
N PHE A 119 -5.38 15.56 22.53
CA PHE A 119 -5.55 15.35 21.07
C PHE A 119 -6.96 14.86 20.73
N ALA A 120 -7.45 13.81 21.43
CA ALA A 120 -8.78 13.28 21.19
C ALA A 120 -9.89 14.30 21.47
N ALA A 121 -9.75 15.10 22.52
CA ALA A 121 -10.72 16.13 22.90
C ALA A 121 -10.80 17.25 21.84
N VAL A 122 -9.66 17.73 21.35
CA VAL A 122 -9.58 18.80 20.34
C VAL A 122 -10.12 18.35 18.98
N PHE A 123 -9.76 17.14 18.56
CA PHE A 123 -10.22 16.58 17.28
C PHE A 123 -11.58 15.87 17.39
N LYS A 124 -12.27 15.95 18.55
CA LYS A 124 -13.61 15.37 18.80
C LYS A 124 -13.69 13.88 18.45
N ILE A 125 -12.64 13.12 18.81
CA ILE A 125 -12.57 11.70 18.55
C ILE A 125 -13.40 10.96 19.61
N GLU A 126 -14.30 10.09 19.20
CA GLU A 126 -15.06 9.23 20.10
C GLU A 126 -14.12 8.22 20.77
N MET A 127 -13.99 8.32 22.09
CA MET A 127 -13.03 7.53 22.86
C MET A 127 -13.49 6.07 23.13
N GLY A 128 -14.74 5.72 22.86
CA GLY A 128 -15.30 4.37 23.10
C GLY A 128 -14.96 3.82 24.49
N ASP A 129 -14.86 2.49 24.62
CA ASP A 129 -14.43 1.82 25.87
C ASP A 129 -12.95 2.03 26.24
N PHE A 130 -12.23 2.85 25.49
CA PHE A 130 -10.82 3.18 25.72
C PHE A 130 -10.58 4.32 26.70
N SER A 131 -11.55 4.62 27.59
CA SER A 131 -11.40 5.66 28.59
C SER A 131 -10.25 5.31 29.56
N VAL A 132 -9.11 5.94 29.35
CA VAL A 132 -8.01 5.96 30.33
C VAL A 132 -8.38 7.01 31.38
N SER A 133 -8.32 6.69 32.66
CA SER A 133 -8.62 7.56 33.80
C SER A 133 -7.49 8.57 34.09
N VAL A 134 -7.03 9.29 33.04
CA VAL A 134 -5.97 10.31 33.14
C VAL A 134 -6.55 11.63 32.67
N GLU A 135 -6.36 12.72 33.37
CA GLU A 135 -6.82 14.06 32.97
C GLU A 135 -6.00 14.59 31.75
N PRO A 136 -6.62 15.35 30.82
CA PRO A 136 -5.90 16.00 29.73
C PRO A 136 -4.79 16.92 30.26
N GLU A 137 -3.71 17.06 29.53
CA GLU A 137 -2.62 18.00 29.82
C GLU A 137 -2.77 19.25 28.94
N LEU A 138 -3.01 20.41 29.59
CA LEU A 138 -3.07 21.69 28.89
C LEU A 138 -1.69 22.05 28.32
N GLY A 139 -1.65 22.56 27.09
CA GLY A 139 -0.42 22.93 26.37
C GLY A 139 0.33 21.79 25.73
N SER A 140 -0.31 20.64 25.54
CA SER A 140 0.28 19.49 24.85
C SER A 140 -0.73 18.79 23.93
N ALA A 141 -0.48 18.84 22.62
CA ALA A 141 -1.33 18.26 21.57
C ALA A 141 -2.80 18.75 21.65
N ASP A 142 -3.01 20.04 22.01
CA ASP A 142 -4.29 20.65 22.27
C ASP A 142 -4.52 22.00 21.55
N SER A 143 -3.67 22.31 20.55
CA SER A 143 -3.74 23.58 19.83
C SER A 143 -4.85 23.62 18.78
N GLY A 144 -5.31 22.45 18.29
CA GLY A 144 -6.25 22.31 17.17
C GLY A 144 -5.56 22.39 15.81
N ASP A 145 -4.24 22.60 15.76
CA ASP A 145 -3.43 22.46 14.57
C ASP A 145 -2.88 21.04 14.46
N LEU A 146 -3.32 20.31 13.45
CA LEU A 146 -2.97 18.88 13.28
C LEU A 146 -1.45 18.66 13.18
N GLU A 147 -0.72 19.58 12.53
CA GLU A 147 0.73 19.45 12.34
C GLU A 147 1.48 19.56 13.68
N SER A 148 1.10 20.55 14.50
CA SER A 148 1.66 20.77 15.83
C SER A 148 1.31 19.62 16.77
N ASP A 149 0.03 19.30 16.87
CA ASP A 149 -0.49 18.35 17.85
C ASP A 149 -0.03 16.91 17.56
N LEU A 150 0.03 16.51 16.28
CA LEU A 150 0.55 15.22 15.88
C LEU A 150 2.06 15.11 16.14
N THR A 151 2.79 16.21 15.94
CA THR A 151 4.22 16.27 16.23
C THR A 151 4.50 16.06 17.71
N ASP A 152 3.81 16.76 18.59
CA ASP A 152 3.94 16.60 20.03
C ASP A 152 3.62 15.18 20.48
N LEU A 153 2.53 14.62 19.94
CA LEU A 153 2.12 13.27 20.25
C LEU A 153 3.16 12.22 19.82
N PHE A 154 3.69 12.31 18.60
CA PHE A 154 4.72 11.38 18.12
C PHE A 154 6.02 11.46 18.93
N VAL A 155 6.42 12.67 19.30
CA VAL A 155 7.59 12.86 20.17
C VAL A 155 7.39 12.18 21.51
N ARG A 156 6.26 12.37 22.19
CA ARG A 156 5.98 11.74 23.48
C ARG A 156 5.89 10.22 23.41
N VAL A 157 5.27 9.69 22.34
CA VAL A 157 5.23 8.23 22.11
C VAL A 157 6.64 7.68 21.86
N GLY A 158 7.46 8.39 21.07
CA GLY A 158 8.84 8.01 20.82
C GLY A 158 9.73 8.07 22.06
N GLU A 159 9.54 9.06 22.93
CA GLU A 159 10.23 9.15 24.23
C GLU A 159 9.83 7.99 25.15
N ALA A 160 8.55 7.63 25.20
CA ALA A 160 8.07 6.48 25.97
C ALA A 160 8.64 5.14 25.40
N ALA A 161 8.67 4.97 24.09
CA ALA A 161 9.26 3.79 23.47
C ALA A 161 10.76 3.68 23.75
N LYS A 162 11.49 4.79 23.63
CA LYS A 162 12.93 4.86 23.97
C LYS A 162 13.21 4.50 25.41
N ALA A 163 12.44 5.05 26.37
CA ALA A 163 12.56 4.75 27.78
C ALA A 163 12.26 3.29 28.12
N ALA A 164 11.38 2.62 27.34
CA ALA A 164 11.08 1.22 27.47
C ALA A 164 12.13 0.30 26.80
N GLY A 165 13.16 0.84 26.12
CA GLY A 165 14.09 0.04 25.33
C GLY A 165 13.44 -0.64 24.13
N SER A 166 12.38 -0.05 23.59
CA SER A 166 11.58 -0.54 22.46
C SER A 166 11.54 0.51 21.34
N ALA A 167 10.88 0.18 20.25
CA ALA A 167 10.62 1.10 19.14
C ALA A 167 9.14 1.04 18.75
N TRP A 168 8.66 2.10 18.10
CA TRP A 168 7.33 2.12 17.51
C TRP A 168 7.42 2.18 15.98
N THR A 169 6.80 1.20 15.33
CA THR A 169 6.69 1.15 13.85
C THR A 169 5.25 1.42 13.45
N LEU A 170 5.06 2.49 12.69
CA LEU A 170 3.78 2.85 12.08
C LEU A 170 3.78 2.38 10.62
N LEU A 171 2.81 1.55 10.23
CA LEU A 171 2.55 1.17 8.86
C LEU A 171 1.25 1.79 8.39
N ILE A 172 1.27 2.42 7.21
CA ILE A 172 0.05 2.96 6.57
C ILE A 172 -0.01 2.45 5.14
N ASP A 173 -1.03 1.66 4.83
CA ASP A 173 -1.35 1.28 3.45
C ASP A 173 -2.26 2.32 2.79
N GLU A 174 -2.25 2.38 1.47
CA GLU A 174 -3.06 3.28 0.63
C GLU A 174 -2.87 4.78 1.00
N VAL A 175 -1.61 5.19 1.26
CA VAL A 175 -1.22 6.56 1.72
C VAL A 175 -1.82 7.67 0.84
N GLN A 176 -2.11 7.42 -0.45
CA GLN A 176 -2.72 8.42 -1.34
C GLN A 176 -4.14 8.86 -0.93
N TYR A 177 -4.79 8.17 0.00
CA TYR A 177 -6.10 8.60 0.54
C TYR A 177 -5.98 9.58 1.72
N LEU A 178 -4.77 9.80 2.23
CA LEU A 178 -4.52 10.87 3.19
C LEU A 178 -4.71 12.23 2.50
N LYS A 179 -5.38 13.16 3.19
CA LYS A 179 -5.49 14.53 2.72
C LYS A 179 -4.11 15.19 2.76
N GLU A 180 -3.86 16.16 1.90
CA GLU A 180 -2.58 16.87 1.81
C GLU A 180 -2.08 17.35 3.18
N ARG A 181 -2.96 18.00 3.98
CA ARG A 181 -2.63 18.48 5.32
C ARG A 181 -2.33 17.34 6.32
N GLU A 182 -2.94 16.16 6.15
CA GLU A 182 -2.67 14.99 6.99
C GLU A 182 -1.32 14.37 6.65
N LEU A 183 -1.01 14.30 5.36
CA LEU A 183 0.31 13.86 4.88
C LEU A 183 1.40 14.84 5.33
N ALA A 184 1.17 16.15 5.23
CA ALA A 184 2.09 17.17 5.73
C ALA A 184 2.35 17.04 7.23
N ALA A 185 1.29 16.89 8.03
CA ALA A 185 1.41 16.69 9.48
C ALA A 185 2.19 15.43 9.84
N LEU A 186 1.92 14.31 9.15
CA LEU A 186 2.67 13.07 9.33
C LEU A 186 4.16 13.24 9.01
N ILE A 187 4.49 13.90 7.89
CA ILE A 187 5.88 14.17 7.48
C ILE A 187 6.60 15.01 8.54
N VAL A 188 5.96 16.08 9.06
CA VAL A 188 6.57 16.95 10.09
C VAL A 188 6.79 16.17 11.38
N ALA A 189 5.82 15.39 11.83
CA ALA A 189 5.93 14.56 13.03
C ALA A 189 7.08 13.55 12.93
N LEU A 190 7.19 12.82 11.81
CA LEU A 190 8.27 11.88 11.55
C LEU A 190 9.64 12.57 11.44
N HIS A 191 9.70 13.73 10.80
CA HIS A 191 10.93 14.53 10.74
C HIS A 191 11.40 14.95 12.12
N LYS A 192 10.48 15.42 12.98
CA LYS A 192 10.81 15.83 14.35
C LYS A 192 11.30 14.67 15.21
N THR A 193 10.67 13.49 15.10
CA THR A 193 11.13 12.30 15.81
C THR A 193 12.50 11.84 15.32
N SER A 194 12.78 11.92 14.02
CA SER A 194 14.09 11.65 13.43
C SER A 194 15.16 12.62 13.95
N GLN A 195 14.89 13.93 13.97
CA GLN A 195 15.81 14.94 14.54
C GLN A 195 16.17 14.68 16.01
N LYS A 196 15.19 14.19 16.79
CA LYS A 196 15.39 13.84 18.21
C LYS A 196 15.98 12.43 18.40
N GLN A 197 16.25 11.68 17.33
CA GLN A 197 16.72 10.31 17.36
C GLN A 197 15.83 9.40 18.23
N LEU A 198 14.51 9.57 18.06
CA LEU A 198 13.52 8.73 18.71
C LEU A 198 13.27 7.47 17.86
N PRO A 199 13.01 6.32 18.49
CA PRO A 199 12.81 5.06 17.81
C PRO A 199 11.37 4.96 17.23
N VAL A 200 11.04 5.87 16.31
CA VAL A 200 9.76 5.92 15.60
C VAL A 200 10.04 5.71 14.12
N LEU A 201 9.63 4.57 13.59
CA LEU A 201 9.87 4.14 12.22
C LEU A 201 8.55 4.12 11.45
N PHE A 202 8.59 4.52 10.18
CA PHE A 202 7.41 4.56 9.32
C PHE A 202 7.63 3.76 8.04
N PHE A 203 6.63 2.96 7.69
CA PHE A 203 6.51 2.31 6.38
C PHE A 203 5.16 2.66 5.77
N GLY A 204 5.16 3.28 4.62
CA GLY A 204 3.96 3.57 3.84
C GLY A 204 3.88 2.71 2.59
N ALA A 205 2.67 2.56 2.05
CA ALA A 205 2.48 2.04 0.71
C ALA A 205 1.41 2.84 -0.04
N GLY A 206 1.63 3.07 -1.33
CA GLY A 206 0.69 3.83 -2.12
C GLY A 206 1.01 3.85 -3.62
N LEU A 207 0.25 4.66 -4.34
CA LEU A 207 0.43 4.87 -5.77
C LEU A 207 1.70 5.71 -6.06
N PRO A 208 2.30 5.60 -7.24
CA PRO A 208 3.54 6.30 -7.59
C PRO A 208 3.52 7.82 -7.36
N GLN A 209 2.36 8.45 -7.49
CA GLN A 209 2.18 9.90 -7.28
C GLN A 209 2.51 10.38 -5.86
N ILE A 210 2.58 9.47 -4.87
CA ILE A 210 2.86 9.83 -3.47
C ILE A 210 4.23 10.49 -3.32
N ALA A 211 5.22 10.13 -4.12
CA ALA A 211 6.52 10.77 -4.07
C ALA A 211 6.42 12.27 -4.36
N ALA A 212 5.70 12.65 -5.44
CA ALA A 212 5.45 14.05 -5.78
C ALA A 212 4.60 14.75 -4.71
N MET A 213 3.48 14.14 -4.29
CA MET A 213 2.61 14.69 -3.24
C MET A 213 3.37 14.94 -1.92
N SER A 214 4.29 14.07 -1.56
CA SER A 214 5.11 14.24 -0.35
C SER A 214 6.09 15.41 -0.50
N GLY A 215 6.71 15.57 -1.67
CA GLY A 215 7.59 16.70 -2.00
C GLY A 215 6.84 18.03 -2.02
N ASP A 216 5.64 18.07 -2.58
CA ASP A 216 4.77 19.24 -2.60
C ASP A 216 4.32 19.62 -1.17
N ALA A 217 3.96 18.62 -0.36
CA ALA A 217 3.57 18.83 1.03
C ALA A 217 4.73 19.41 1.88
N LYS A 218 5.94 18.85 1.76
CA LYS A 218 7.17 19.30 2.46
C LYS A 218 8.41 18.99 1.62
N SER A 219 9.15 20.01 1.24
CA SER A 219 10.33 19.89 0.35
C SER A 219 11.46 18.99 0.88
N TYR A 220 11.50 18.69 2.16
CA TYR A 220 12.50 17.79 2.75
C TYR A 220 12.04 16.31 2.80
N ALA A 221 10.83 15.99 2.36
CA ALA A 221 10.28 14.63 2.39
C ALA A 221 11.16 13.63 1.61
N GLU A 222 11.73 14.05 0.47
CA GLU A 222 12.64 13.24 -0.33
C GLU A 222 13.95 12.83 0.39
N ARG A 223 14.35 13.57 1.42
CA ARG A 223 15.48 13.24 2.29
C ARG A 223 15.06 12.40 3.49
N LEU A 224 13.80 12.52 3.91
CA LEU A 224 13.24 11.79 5.05
C LEU A 224 12.87 10.36 4.68
N PHE A 225 12.34 10.14 3.47
CA PHE A 225 11.88 8.83 3.01
C PHE A 225 12.75 8.25 1.91
N ALA A 226 12.82 6.91 1.88
CA ALA A 226 13.15 6.16 0.67
C ALA A 226 11.84 5.78 -0.04
N TYR A 227 11.87 5.75 -1.36
CA TYR A 227 10.70 5.46 -2.19
C TYR A 227 10.97 4.23 -3.08
N PRO A 228 11.06 3.01 -2.52
CA PRO A 228 11.29 1.82 -3.32
C PRO A 228 10.10 1.58 -4.25
N ALA A 229 10.40 1.38 -5.54
CA ALA A 229 9.41 1.05 -6.55
C ALA A 229 9.05 -0.43 -6.48
N VAL A 230 7.74 -0.71 -6.36
CA VAL A 230 7.17 -2.04 -6.36
C VAL A 230 6.36 -2.19 -7.65
N GLY A 231 6.95 -2.84 -8.64
CA GLY A 231 6.36 -3.02 -9.98
C GLY A 231 6.11 -4.48 -10.35
N ALA A 232 5.94 -4.70 -11.65
CA ALA A 232 5.98 -6.04 -12.22
C ALA A 232 7.31 -6.72 -11.86
N LEU A 233 7.30 -8.04 -11.79
CA LEU A 233 8.51 -8.85 -11.59
C LEU A 233 9.35 -8.86 -12.86
N SER A 234 10.66 -9.00 -12.71
CA SER A 234 11.52 -9.35 -13.83
C SER A 234 11.11 -10.70 -14.43
N GLU A 235 11.56 -11.01 -15.61
CA GLU A 235 11.26 -12.32 -16.23
C GLU A 235 11.74 -13.47 -15.33
N GLU A 236 12.94 -13.36 -14.77
CA GLU A 236 13.51 -14.36 -13.86
C GLU A 236 12.67 -14.51 -12.58
N ASP A 237 12.31 -13.39 -11.93
CA ASP A 237 11.49 -13.41 -10.72
C ASP A 237 10.06 -13.91 -10.99
N ALA A 238 9.48 -13.58 -12.16
CA ALA A 238 8.15 -14.05 -12.55
C ALA A 238 8.14 -15.57 -12.77
N ARG A 239 9.22 -16.11 -13.36
CA ARG A 239 9.43 -17.55 -13.52
C ARG A 239 9.57 -18.23 -12.16
N SER A 240 10.42 -17.68 -11.28
CA SER A 240 10.60 -18.18 -9.91
C SER A 240 9.29 -18.21 -9.13
N ALA A 241 8.47 -17.16 -9.24
CA ALA A 241 7.16 -17.05 -8.58
C ALA A 241 6.15 -18.12 -9.01
N ILE A 242 6.36 -18.78 -10.16
CA ILE A 242 5.54 -19.90 -10.63
C ILE A 242 6.21 -21.24 -10.32
N VAL A 243 7.51 -21.37 -10.59
CA VAL A 243 8.22 -22.65 -10.53
C VAL A 243 8.39 -23.12 -9.09
N GLN A 244 8.87 -22.25 -8.18
CA GLN A 244 9.16 -22.66 -6.81
C GLN A 244 7.95 -23.23 -6.06
N PRO A 245 6.75 -22.60 -6.07
CA PRO A 245 5.59 -23.17 -5.42
C PRO A 245 5.14 -24.52 -6.02
N LEU A 246 5.33 -24.71 -7.32
CA LEU A 246 5.02 -25.97 -7.98
C LEU A 246 5.99 -27.09 -7.56
N GLU A 247 7.29 -26.78 -7.50
CA GLU A 247 8.32 -27.74 -7.07
C GLU A 247 8.12 -28.17 -5.62
N GLU A 248 7.71 -27.27 -4.72
CA GLU A 248 7.39 -27.60 -3.33
C GLU A 248 6.23 -28.60 -3.20
N GLU A 249 5.30 -28.57 -4.15
CA GLU A 249 4.19 -29.54 -4.25
C GLU A 249 4.51 -30.74 -5.16
N GLY A 250 5.75 -30.86 -5.63
CA GLY A 250 6.20 -31.97 -6.50
C GLY A 250 5.62 -31.92 -7.92
N VAL A 251 5.23 -30.75 -8.40
CA VAL A 251 4.64 -30.52 -9.73
C VAL A 251 5.66 -29.82 -10.63
N GLN A 252 5.70 -30.21 -11.89
CA GLN A 252 6.53 -29.60 -12.92
C GLN A 252 5.70 -28.71 -13.84
N ILE A 253 6.35 -27.82 -14.56
CA ILE A 253 5.75 -27.01 -15.62
C ILE A 253 6.65 -27.03 -16.86
N ASP A 254 6.04 -27.23 -18.02
CA ASP A 254 6.76 -27.17 -19.28
C ASP A 254 7.25 -25.75 -19.57
N GLU A 255 8.41 -25.63 -20.22
CA GLU A 255 9.04 -24.34 -20.52
C GLU A 255 8.14 -23.41 -21.34
N ASP A 256 7.46 -23.96 -22.37
CA ASP A 256 6.52 -23.20 -23.20
C ASP A 256 5.28 -22.74 -22.41
N ALA A 257 4.81 -23.53 -21.44
CA ALA A 257 3.72 -23.18 -20.54
C ALA A 257 4.10 -22.02 -19.62
N LEU A 258 5.30 -22.08 -19.05
CA LEU A 258 5.85 -21.06 -18.19
C LEU A 258 6.07 -19.74 -18.95
N HIS A 259 6.60 -19.83 -20.18
CA HIS A 259 6.76 -18.67 -21.05
C HIS A 259 5.41 -18.02 -21.39
N GLU A 260 4.39 -18.81 -21.73
CA GLU A 260 3.03 -18.31 -21.99
C GLU A 260 2.46 -17.54 -20.77
N ILE A 261 2.61 -18.08 -19.56
CA ILE A 261 2.16 -17.40 -18.32
C ILE A 261 2.90 -16.07 -18.15
N THR A 262 4.22 -16.05 -18.25
CA THR A 262 5.02 -14.84 -18.01
C THR A 262 4.71 -13.74 -19.02
N VAL A 263 4.54 -14.09 -20.29
CA VAL A 263 4.18 -13.14 -21.36
C VAL A 263 2.76 -12.59 -21.16
N LYS A 264 1.77 -13.44 -20.88
CA LYS A 264 0.37 -13.02 -20.70
C LYS A 264 0.16 -12.17 -19.47
N THR A 265 0.87 -12.45 -18.39
CA THR A 265 0.77 -11.70 -17.13
C THR A 265 1.66 -10.46 -17.11
N LYS A 266 2.58 -10.31 -18.07
CA LYS A 266 3.59 -9.25 -18.11
C LYS A 266 4.37 -9.13 -16.78
N GLY A 267 4.59 -10.27 -16.09
CA GLY A 267 5.25 -10.33 -14.79
C GLY A 267 4.44 -9.72 -13.63
N TYR A 268 3.14 -9.48 -13.80
CA TYR A 268 2.32 -8.82 -12.79
C TYR A 268 1.94 -9.81 -11.66
N PRO A 269 2.34 -9.56 -10.40
CA PRO A 269 2.21 -10.55 -9.32
C PRO A 269 0.80 -11.12 -9.14
N TYR A 270 -0.23 -10.26 -9.12
CA TYR A 270 -1.61 -10.70 -8.98
C TYR A 270 -2.07 -11.60 -10.13
N PHE A 271 -1.64 -11.27 -11.35
CA PHE A 271 -2.00 -12.08 -12.53
C PHE A 271 -1.21 -13.40 -12.56
N LEU A 272 0.05 -13.40 -12.16
CA LEU A 272 0.83 -14.63 -12.01
C LEU A 272 0.13 -15.61 -11.05
N GLN A 273 -0.34 -15.13 -9.90
CA GLN A 273 -1.11 -15.95 -8.97
C GLN A 273 -2.41 -16.49 -9.58
N GLU A 274 -3.15 -15.66 -10.33
CA GLU A 274 -4.38 -16.10 -10.98
C GLU A 274 -4.12 -17.14 -12.08
N TRP A 275 -3.10 -16.92 -12.95
CA TRP A 275 -2.72 -17.88 -13.98
C TRP A 275 -2.18 -19.17 -13.40
N GLY A 276 -1.31 -19.11 -12.39
CA GLY A 276 -0.83 -20.29 -11.67
C GLY A 276 -1.97 -21.09 -11.06
N TYR A 277 -2.90 -20.41 -10.39
CA TYR A 277 -4.09 -21.03 -9.78
C TYR A 277 -4.95 -21.78 -10.80
N GLN A 278 -5.23 -21.16 -11.94
CA GLN A 278 -6.08 -21.76 -12.96
C GLN A 278 -5.35 -22.89 -13.70
N SER A 279 -4.05 -22.76 -13.96
CA SER A 279 -3.23 -23.79 -14.60
C SER A 279 -3.15 -25.04 -13.74
N TRP A 280 -2.94 -24.88 -12.42
CA TRP A 280 -3.01 -25.98 -11.45
C TRP A 280 -4.36 -26.71 -11.51
N ASN A 281 -5.46 -25.99 -11.45
CA ASN A 281 -6.79 -26.58 -11.43
C ASN A 281 -7.19 -27.23 -12.75
N THR A 282 -6.56 -26.85 -13.87
CA THR A 282 -6.84 -27.37 -15.21
C THR A 282 -6.03 -28.63 -15.50
N ALA A 283 -4.77 -28.66 -15.07
CA ALA A 283 -3.87 -29.78 -15.32
C ALA A 283 -4.32 -31.07 -14.61
N GLN A 284 -4.22 -32.20 -15.30
CA GLN A 284 -4.67 -33.50 -14.79
C GLN A 284 -3.54 -34.34 -14.19
N GLY A 285 -2.29 -34.12 -14.62
CA GLY A 285 -1.09 -34.82 -14.16
C GLY A 285 -0.25 -34.00 -13.20
N LEU A 286 0.96 -34.47 -12.92
CA LEU A 286 1.98 -33.76 -12.13
C LEU A 286 2.88 -32.85 -13.00
N SER A 287 2.49 -32.56 -14.23
CA SER A 287 3.12 -31.57 -15.09
C SER A 287 2.07 -30.68 -15.72
N ILE A 288 2.33 -29.37 -15.70
CA ILE A 288 1.50 -28.37 -16.35
C ILE A 288 2.02 -28.15 -17.76
N THR A 289 1.21 -28.50 -18.76
CA THR A 289 1.57 -28.36 -20.17
C THR A 289 1.10 -27.02 -20.76
N LEU A 290 1.63 -26.65 -21.92
CA LEU A 290 1.16 -25.47 -22.66
C LEU A 290 -0.35 -25.56 -22.96
N GLN A 291 -0.88 -26.76 -23.26
CA GLN A 291 -2.31 -26.93 -23.50
C GLN A 291 -3.15 -26.65 -22.26
N ASP A 292 -2.69 -27.09 -21.07
CA ASP A 292 -3.34 -26.79 -19.78
C ASP A 292 -3.36 -25.28 -19.52
N THR A 293 -2.24 -24.60 -19.73
CA THR A 293 -2.11 -23.15 -19.54
C THR A 293 -3.00 -22.36 -20.50
N GLN A 294 -3.07 -22.76 -21.77
CA GLN A 294 -3.95 -22.12 -22.75
C GLN A 294 -5.44 -22.33 -22.43
N ALA A 295 -5.81 -23.49 -21.93
CA ALA A 295 -7.17 -23.75 -21.45
C ALA A 295 -7.49 -22.94 -20.19
N ALA A 296 -6.54 -22.86 -19.25
CA ALA A 296 -6.64 -22.08 -18.02
C ALA A 296 -6.76 -20.56 -18.27
N ALA A 297 -6.11 -20.04 -19.32
CA ALA A 297 -6.10 -18.62 -19.64
C ALA A 297 -7.52 -18.02 -19.80
N LYS A 298 -8.45 -18.78 -20.38
CA LYS A 298 -9.85 -18.34 -20.52
C LYS A 298 -10.52 -18.15 -19.17
N ALA A 299 -10.31 -19.09 -18.25
CA ALA A 299 -10.85 -19.03 -16.89
C ALA A 299 -10.19 -17.89 -16.08
N ALA A 300 -8.88 -17.71 -16.21
CA ALA A 300 -8.14 -16.62 -15.57
C ALA A 300 -8.64 -15.24 -16.02
N ILE A 301 -8.78 -15.03 -17.33
CA ILE A 301 -9.29 -13.77 -17.90
C ILE A 301 -10.73 -13.51 -17.42
N LEU A 302 -11.61 -14.51 -17.47
CA LEU A 302 -12.99 -14.35 -17.04
C LEU A 302 -13.08 -13.96 -15.55
N ARG A 303 -12.26 -14.60 -14.71
CA ARG A 303 -12.24 -14.33 -13.29
C ARG A 303 -11.67 -12.94 -12.97
N LEU A 304 -10.65 -12.48 -13.70
CA LEU A 304 -10.16 -11.12 -13.64
C LEU A 304 -11.20 -10.11 -14.14
N ASP A 305 -11.88 -10.40 -15.23
CA ASP A 305 -12.92 -9.54 -15.79
C ASP A 305 -14.05 -9.34 -14.76
N ASP A 306 -14.56 -10.41 -14.16
CA ASP A 306 -15.69 -10.35 -13.23
C ASP A 306 -15.30 -9.84 -11.83
N GLY A 307 -14.20 -10.34 -11.28
CA GLY A 307 -13.81 -10.08 -9.88
C GLY A 307 -12.91 -8.86 -9.70
N PHE A 308 -12.07 -8.55 -10.69
CA PHE A 308 -11.03 -7.52 -10.53
C PHE A 308 -11.33 -6.25 -11.35
N PHE A 309 -11.70 -6.36 -12.62
CA PHE A 309 -11.93 -5.22 -13.49
C PHE A 309 -13.36 -4.68 -13.39
N LYS A 310 -14.37 -5.53 -13.52
CA LYS A 310 -15.78 -5.14 -13.54
C LYS A 310 -16.21 -4.42 -12.27
N VAL A 311 -15.83 -4.92 -11.10
CA VAL A 311 -16.15 -4.31 -9.80
C VAL A 311 -15.67 -2.86 -9.72
N ARG A 312 -14.54 -2.55 -10.33
CA ARG A 312 -14.01 -1.18 -10.42
C ARG A 312 -14.73 -0.35 -11.47
N PHE A 313 -14.97 -0.93 -12.62
CA PHE A 313 -15.68 -0.27 -13.73
C PHE A 313 -17.10 0.14 -13.34
N ASP A 314 -17.80 -0.70 -12.59
CA ASP A 314 -19.17 -0.45 -12.13
C ASP A 314 -19.28 0.74 -11.16
N ARG A 315 -18.20 1.16 -10.52
CA ARG A 315 -18.13 2.38 -9.68
C ARG A 315 -18.10 3.68 -10.49
N LEU A 316 -17.90 3.59 -11.80
CA LEU A 316 -17.79 4.75 -12.68
C LEU A 316 -19.17 5.19 -13.18
N THR A 317 -19.42 6.50 -13.18
CA THR A 317 -20.57 7.12 -13.83
C THR A 317 -20.47 7.00 -15.36
N PRO A 318 -21.58 7.18 -16.11
CA PRO A 318 -21.53 7.10 -17.58
C PRO A 318 -20.48 8.02 -18.22
N LYS A 319 -20.32 9.26 -17.73
CA LYS A 319 -19.32 10.20 -18.24
C LYS A 319 -17.88 9.71 -17.93
N GLU A 320 -17.64 9.20 -16.75
CA GLU A 320 -16.35 8.62 -16.36
C GLU A 320 -16.02 7.36 -17.18
N ARG A 321 -17.03 6.52 -17.47
CA ARG A 321 -16.85 5.36 -18.36
C ARG A 321 -16.44 5.78 -19.75
N SER A 322 -17.09 6.80 -20.34
CA SER A 322 -16.68 7.35 -21.64
C SER A 322 -15.24 7.84 -21.62
N TYR A 323 -14.81 8.49 -20.51
CA TYR A 323 -13.45 8.97 -20.35
C TYR A 323 -12.41 7.83 -20.35
N VAL A 324 -12.61 6.79 -19.56
CA VAL A 324 -11.68 5.64 -19.50
C VAL A 324 -11.70 4.80 -20.78
N PHE A 325 -12.84 4.73 -21.49
CA PHE A 325 -12.90 4.12 -22.81
C PHE A 325 -12.09 4.91 -23.85
N ALA A 326 -12.18 6.24 -23.85
CA ALA A 326 -11.38 7.07 -24.73
C ALA A 326 -9.89 6.88 -24.48
N MET A 327 -9.46 6.76 -23.20
CA MET A 327 -8.09 6.41 -22.85
C MET A 327 -7.69 5.05 -23.44
N ALA A 328 -8.48 4.01 -23.25
CA ALA A 328 -8.16 2.66 -23.74
C ALA A 328 -8.05 2.60 -25.28
N GLN A 329 -8.81 3.40 -25.99
CA GLN A 329 -8.78 3.49 -27.46
C GLN A 329 -7.55 4.22 -28.03
N LEU A 330 -6.79 4.93 -27.18
CA LEU A 330 -5.53 5.58 -27.58
C LEU A 330 -4.34 4.61 -27.61
N GLY A 331 -4.54 3.33 -27.18
CA GLY A 331 -3.48 2.34 -27.11
C GLY A 331 -2.79 2.31 -25.74
N PRO A 332 -1.56 1.80 -25.64
CA PRO A 332 -0.84 1.72 -24.37
C PRO A 332 -0.47 3.11 -23.84
N GLY A 333 -0.77 3.36 -22.53
CA GLY A 333 -0.44 4.62 -21.85
C GLY A 333 1.04 4.75 -21.45
N PRO A 334 1.45 5.85 -20.80
CA PRO A 334 0.59 6.93 -20.29
C PRO A 334 0.00 7.84 -21.40
N TYR A 335 -1.12 8.51 -21.11
CA TYR A 335 -1.88 9.30 -22.07
C TYR A 335 -1.79 10.79 -21.72
N ARG A 336 -1.74 11.67 -22.72
CA ARG A 336 -1.95 13.08 -22.50
C ARG A 336 -3.43 13.38 -22.25
N SER A 337 -3.73 14.17 -21.21
CA SER A 337 -5.11 14.59 -20.92
C SER A 337 -5.77 15.31 -22.10
N SER A 338 -4.97 16.03 -22.93
CA SER A 338 -5.43 16.69 -24.15
C SER A 338 -5.84 15.71 -25.25
N GLU A 339 -5.11 14.60 -25.41
CA GLU A 339 -5.43 13.55 -26.39
C GLU A 339 -6.75 12.85 -26.06
N VAL A 340 -7.00 12.61 -24.77
CA VAL A 340 -8.27 12.04 -24.30
C VAL A 340 -9.43 13.02 -24.56
N ALA A 341 -9.22 14.32 -24.35
CA ALA A 341 -10.21 15.35 -24.62
C ALA A 341 -10.53 15.45 -26.13
N GLU A 342 -9.50 15.44 -26.97
CA GLU A 342 -9.63 15.40 -28.43
C GLU A 342 -10.43 14.16 -28.89
N LYS A 343 -10.11 12.99 -28.33
CA LYS A 343 -10.82 11.73 -28.64
C LYS A 343 -12.30 11.78 -28.28
N LEU A 344 -12.65 12.52 -27.20
CA LEU A 344 -14.03 12.73 -26.76
C LEU A 344 -14.75 13.88 -27.49
N GLY A 345 -14.01 14.72 -28.22
CA GLY A 345 -14.55 15.93 -28.84
C GLY A 345 -14.96 16.99 -27.80
N GLU A 346 -14.32 17.00 -26.62
CA GLU A 346 -14.60 17.94 -25.53
C GLU A 346 -13.38 18.85 -25.23
N ASP A 347 -13.65 20.02 -24.62
CA ASP A 347 -12.57 20.90 -24.13
C ASP A 347 -11.85 20.27 -22.93
N PRO A 348 -10.50 20.24 -22.89
CA PRO A 348 -9.74 19.66 -21.78
C PRO A 348 -10.09 20.23 -20.41
N LYS A 349 -10.48 21.52 -20.34
CA LYS A 349 -10.87 22.17 -19.08
C LYS A 349 -12.21 21.66 -18.57
N SER A 350 -13.16 21.33 -19.45
CA SER A 350 -14.47 20.77 -19.08
C SER A 350 -14.36 19.38 -18.49
N LEU A 351 -13.31 18.64 -18.85
CA LEU A 351 -13.04 17.28 -18.36
C LEU A 351 -12.26 17.24 -17.03
N GLY A 352 -11.72 18.37 -16.57
CA GLY A 352 -10.97 18.47 -15.33
C GLY A 352 -11.69 17.86 -14.10
N PRO A 353 -12.94 18.24 -13.82
CA PRO A 353 -13.71 17.65 -12.71
C PRO A 353 -13.93 16.14 -12.87
N CYS A 354 -14.26 15.67 -14.08
CA CYS A 354 -14.45 14.25 -14.37
C CYS A 354 -13.16 13.47 -14.11
N ARG A 355 -12.02 13.95 -14.63
CA ARG A 355 -10.70 13.36 -14.39
C ARG A 355 -10.38 13.29 -12.91
N SER A 356 -10.59 14.36 -12.14
CA SER A 356 -10.34 14.41 -10.71
C SER A 356 -11.17 13.36 -9.95
N GLN A 357 -12.42 13.15 -10.33
CA GLN A 357 -13.28 12.12 -9.74
C GLN A 357 -12.79 10.70 -10.07
N ILE A 358 -12.32 10.44 -11.30
CA ILE A 358 -11.77 9.13 -11.67
C ILE A 358 -10.46 8.87 -10.89
N ILE A 359 -9.63 9.91 -10.69
CA ILE A 359 -8.42 9.82 -9.84
C ILE A 359 -8.81 9.52 -8.39
N SER A 360 -9.79 10.22 -7.81
CA SER A 360 -10.23 10.00 -6.44
C SER A 360 -10.79 8.58 -6.21
N LYS A 361 -11.43 8.00 -7.22
CA LYS A 361 -11.87 6.59 -7.23
C LYS A 361 -10.71 5.59 -7.41
N GLY A 362 -9.48 6.07 -7.57
CA GLY A 362 -8.29 5.25 -7.73
C GLY A 362 -8.26 4.41 -9.01
N MET A 363 -8.93 4.86 -10.08
CA MET A 363 -8.95 4.18 -11.39
C MET A 363 -7.80 4.59 -12.29
N ILE A 364 -7.46 5.87 -12.24
CA ILE A 364 -6.34 6.46 -12.95
C ILE A 364 -5.48 7.26 -11.97
N TYR A 365 -4.27 7.58 -12.36
CA TYR A 365 -3.36 8.47 -11.64
C TYR A 365 -2.59 9.36 -12.61
N SER A 366 -1.94 10.40 -12.11
CA SER A 366 -1.09 11.28 -12.90
C SER A 366 0.38 10.92 -12.66
N PRO A 367 1.06 10.22 -13.59
CA PRO A 367 2.47 9.89 -13.44
C PRO A 367 3.37 11.13 -13.57
N SER A 368 2.94 12.13 -14.37
CA SER A 368 3.61 13.42 -14.53
C SER A 368 2.58 14.49 -14.87
N HIS A 369 3.02 15.77 -14.90
CA HIS A 369 2.12 16.90 -15.21
C HIS A 369 1.49 16.77 -16.60
N GLY A 370 0.17 16.76 -16.65
CA GLY A 370 -0.60 16.64 -17.89
C GLY A 370 -0.83 15.19 -18.36
N ASP A 371 -0.12 14.24 -17.80
CA ASP A 371 -0.25 12.81 -18.12
C ASP A 371 -1.20 12.09 -17.16
N ILE A 372 -1.82 11.05 -17.68
CA ILE A 372 -2.70 10.15 -16.94
C ILE A 372 -2.41 8.69 -17.33
N ALA A 373 -2.56 7.79 -16.40
CA ALA A 373 -2.41 6.35 -16.64
C ALA A 373 -3.39 5.54 -15.78
N PHE A 374 -3.69 4.33 -16.18
CA PHE A 374 -4.47 3.39 -15.37
C PHE A 374 -3.68 2.92 -14.15
N THR A 375 -4.34 2.83 -13.00
CA THR A 375 -3.76 2.26 -11.77
C THR A 375 -3.72 0.74 -11.79
N VAL A 376 -4.43 0.14 -12.73
CA VAL A 376 -4.55 -1.31 -12.91
C VAL A 376 -4.04 -1.66 -14.31
N PRO A 377 -2.99 -2.46 -14.44
CA PRO A 377 -2.54 -2.95 -15.75
C PRO A 377 -3.60 -3.79 -16.45
N MET A 378 -3.54 -3.83 -17.77
CA MET A 378 -4.47 -4.57 -18.62
C MET A 378 -5.96 -4.15 -18.48
N PHE A 379 -6.23 -3.03 -17.79
CA PHE A 379 -7.59 -2.50 -17.69
C PHE A 379 -8.06 -1.93 -19.03
N ASP A 380 -7.16 -1.36 -19.81
CA ASP A 380 -7.38 -0.97 -21.20
C ASP A 380 -7.82 -2.15 -22.08
N GLU A 381 -7.15 -3.29 -21.96
CA GLU A 381 -7.52 -4.51 -22.68
C GLU A 381 -8.91 -5.01 -22.27
N TYR A 382 -9.23 -4.97 -20.96
CA TYR A 382 -10.57 -5.29 -20.47
C TYR A 382 -11.63 -4.38 -21.07
N LEU A 383 -11.39 -3.06 -21.08
CA LEU A 383 -12.33 -2.08 -21.65
C LEU A 383 -12.58 -2.34 -23.13
N ILE A 384 -11.55 -2.60 -23.92
CA ILE A 384 -11.70 -2.92 -25.36
C ILE A 384 -12.49 -4.21 -25.55
N ARG A 385 -12.22 -5.28 -24.77
CA ARG A 385 -12.99 -6.54 -24.85
C ARG A 385 -14.47 -6.37 -24.51
N THR A 386 -14.79 -5.46 -23.57
CA THR A 386 -16.20 -5.25 -23.14
C THR A 386 -16.99 -4.38 -24.11
N GLN A 387 -16.35 -3.52 -24.89
CA GLN A 387 -17.00 -2.76 -25.96
C GLN A 387 -17.43 -3.64 -27.15
N LEU A 388 -16.78 -4.78 -27.33
CA LEU A 388 -17.05 -5.70 -28.45
C LEU A 388 -18.14 -6.73 -28.10
N ARG A 389 -18.64 -6.73 -26.86
CA ARG A 389 -19.75 -7.54 -26.37
C ARG A 389 -21.03 -6.69 -26.28
#